data_c2ba01eb95d501f017b6e6e287f1d973
#
_entry.id   c2ba01eb95d501f017b6e6e287f1d973
#
_cell.length_a   1.000
_cell.length_b   1.000
_cell.length_c   1.000
_cell.angle_alpha   90.00
_cell.angle_beta   90.00
_cell.angle_gamma   90.00
#
_symmetry.space_group_name_H-M   'P 1'
#
loop_
_entity.id
_entity.type
_entity.pdbx_description
1 polymer ?
#
loop_
_entity_poly.entity_id
_entity_poly.type
_entity_poly.pdbx_seq_one_letter_code
_entity_poly.pdbx_strand_id
1 'polypeptide(L)'
;MEKIIGKTVYLRPITDADTDLIINWRNSDAVRPYFIYQKPFTKEGHEKWMETMIRSGLGYQFIVCRIEDDMPVGCTYLRDYDRENSKIEYGVFLGSEDVKGKGIGTEILGLTLEFAFNKLNVHKVFARAFADNAASVTSFLKGGFEKEAYLKDEVFVNGEYRDIVFLAKINPAHIEK
;
A
#
# COMPACT_ATOMS: atom_id res chain seq x y z
N MET A 1 -16.40 8.55 -0.57
CA MET A 1 -15.05 9.16 -0.50
C MET A 1 -14.72 9.70 -1.89
N GLU A 2 -14.15 10.89 -1.98
CA GLU A 2 -13.80 11.51 -3.26
C GLU A 2 -12.49 10.97 -3.83
N LYS A 3 -12.26 11.20 -5.15
CA LYS A 3 -10.97 10.90 -5.80
C LYS A 3 -9.88 11.82 -5.25
N ILE A 4 -8.66 11.31 -5.13
CA ILE A 4 -7.47 12.09 -4.77
C ILE A 4 -6.65 12.26 -6.05
N ILE A 5 -6.55 13.48 -6.55
CA ILE A 5 -5.99 13.76 -7.86
C ILE A 5 -4.52 14.14 -7.70
N GLY A 6 -3.64 13.42 -8.40
CA GLY A 6 -2.22 13.72 -8.54
C GLY A 6 -1.88 14.42 -9.85
N LYS A 7 -0.64 14.26 -10.29
CA LYS A 7 -0.13 14.83 -11.54
C LYS A 7 -0.29 13.89 -12.74
N THR A 8 -0.01 12.61 -12.53
CA THR A 8 -0.04 11.57 -13.55
C THR A 8 -1.05 10.47 -13.25
N VAL A 9 -1.38 10.30 -11.98
CA VAL A 9 -2.36 9.33 -11.50
C VAL A 9 -3.36 10.00 -10.55
N TYR A 10 -4.50 9.34 -10.38
CA TYR A 10 -5.43 9.64 -9.30
C TYR A 10 -5.80 8.37 -8.56
N LEU A 11 -6.20 8.53 -7.31
CA LEU A 11 -6.67 7.45 -6.45
C LEU A 11 -8.20 7.54 -6.35
N ARG A 12 -8.89 6.46 -6.68
CA ARG A 12 -10.33 6.34 -6.39
C ARG A 12 -10.58 5.24 -5.36
N PRO A 13 -11.56 5.42 -4.48
CA PRO A 13 -11.93 4.37 -3.54
C PRO A 13 -12.25 3.06 -4.29
N ILE A 14 -11.85 1.94 -3.68
CA ILE A 14 -12.22 0.61 -4.17
C ILE A 14 -13.73 0.40 -4.05
N THR A 15 -14.28 -0.37 -4.97
CA THR A 15 -15.68 -0.83 -4.99
C THR A 15 -15.74 -2.33 -5.20
N ASP A 16 -16.90 -2.94 -5.00
CA ASP A 16 -17.10 -4.37 -5.25
C ASP A 16 -16.87 -4.75 -6.73
N ALA A 17 -17.04 -3.80 -7.66
CA ALA A 17 -16.77 -3.99 -9.08
C ALA A 17 -15.27 -4.21 -9.39
N ASP A 18 -14.38 -3.86 -8.47
CA ASP A 18 -12.92 -4.01 -8.62
C ASP A 18 -12.42 -5.39 -8.19
N THR A 19 -13.30 -6.25 -7.67
CA THR A 19 -12.93 -7.55 -7.08
C THR A 19 -12.11 -8.41 -8.05
N ASP A 20 -12.57 -8.62 -9.27
CA ASP A 20 -11.86 -9.45 -10.23
C ASP A 20 -10.52 -8.84 -10.66
N LEU A 21 -10.45 -7.52 -10.79
CA LEU A 21 -9.24 -6.78 -11.10
C LEU A 21 -8.17 -6.98 -10.01
N ILE A 22 -8.55 -6.82 -8.75
CA ILE A 22 -7.66 -7.01 -7.60
C ILE A 22 -7.17 -8.46 -7.52
N ILE A 23 -8.07 -9.45 -7.71
CA ILE A 23 -7.70 -10.87 -7.67
C ILE A 23 -6.69 -11.19 -8.77
N ASN A 24 -6.93 -10.73 -10.00
CA ASN A 24 -6.04 -10.94 -11.12
C ASN A 24 -4.64 -10.36 -10.85
N TRP A 25 -4.56 -9.12 -10.38
CA TRP A 25 -3.28 -8.50 -10.03
C TRP A 25 -2.57 -9.24 -8.89
N ARG A 26 -3.29 -9.52 -7.80
CA ARG A 26 -2.72 -10.15 -6.60
C ARG A 26 -2.16 -11.54 -6.85
N ASN A 27 -2.71 -12.26 -7.82
CA ASN A 27 -2.28 -13.60 -8.19
C ASN A 27 -1.26 -13.62 -9.33
N SER A 28 -0.99 -12.49 -9.98
CA SER A 28 -0.04 -12.42 -11.10
C SER A 28 1.40 -12.64 -10.63
N ASP A 29 2.25 -13.17 -11.52
CA ASP A 29 3.68 -13.35 -11.27
C ASP A 29 4.42 -12.01 -11.10
N ALA A 30 3.85 -10.92 -11.62
CA ALA A 30 4.40 -9.57 -11.49
C ALA A 30 4.17 -8.95 -10.10
N VAL A 31 3.19 -9.42 -9.34
CA VAL A 31 2.76 -8.81 -8.07
C VAL A 31 2.94 -9.75 -6.88
N ARG A 32 2.48 -10.99 -7.02
CA ARG A 32 2.45 -11.97 -5.92
C ARG A 32 3.79 -12.18 -5.20
N PRO A 33 4.96 -12.26 -5.88
CA PRO A 33 6.25 -12.51 -5.21
C PRO A 33 6.68 -11.41 -4.23
N TYR A 34 6.13 -10.21 -4.36
CA TYR A 34 6.46 -9.06 -3.49
C TYR A 34 5.58 -8.94 -2.26
N PHE A 35 4.57 -9.80 -2.12
CA PHE A 35 3.73 -9.84 -0.92
C PHE A 35 4.24 -10.81 0.12
N ILE A 36 4.21 -10.40 1.38
CA ILE A 36 4.53 -11.27 2.51
C ILE A 36 3.55 -12.45 2.57
N TYR A 37 2.28 -12.21 2.24
CA TYR A 37 1.26 -13.24 2.19
C TYR A 37 1.17 -13.85 0.79
N GLN A 38 1.61 -15.12 0.64
CA GLN A 38 1.78 -15.81 -0.63
C GLN A 38 0.62 -16.72 -1.04
N LYS A 39 -0.36 -16.95 -0.16
CA LYS A 39 -1.53 -17.77 -0.52
C LYS A 39 -2.30 -17.12 -1.67
N PRO A 40 -2.89 -17.92 -2.59
CA PRO A 40 -3.74 -17.39 -3.64
C PRO A 40 -4.83 -16.49 -3.06
N PHE A 41 -5.04 -15.35 -3.69
CA PHE A 41 -6.07 -14.42 -3.31
C PHE A 41 -7.37 -14.81 -3.99
N THR A 42 -8.41 -15.12 -3.21
CA THR A 42 -9.69 -15.63 -3.70
C THR A 42 -10.78 -14.57 -3.61
N LYS A 43 -11.87 -14.78 -4.36
CA LYS A 43 -13.04 -13.90 -4.29
C LYS A 43 -13.61 -13.82 -2.88
N GLU A 44 -13.78 -14.97 -2.23
CA GLU A 44 -14.24 -15.05 -0.84
C GLU A 44 -13.30 -14.30 0.12
N GLY A 45 -11.99 -14.47 -0.07
CA GLY A 45 -10.98 -13.75 0.71
C GLY A 45 -11.06 -12.23 0.52
N HIS A 46 -11.30 -11.79 -0.72
CA HIS A 46 -11.47 -10.37 -1.02
C HIS A 46 -12.77 -9.80 -0.46
N GLU A 47 -13.88 -10.50 -0.59
CA GLU A 47 -15.17 -10.10 -0.02
C GLU A 47 -15.08 -9.98 1.50
N LYS A 48 -14.42 -10.93 2.17
CA LYS A 48 -14.15 -10.87 3.60
C LYS A 48 -13.29 -9.65 3.96
N TRP A 49 -12.25 -9.36 3.17
CA TRP A 49 -11.43 -8.16 3.34
C TRP A 49 -12.26 -6.88 3.21
N MET A 50 -13.09 -6.77 2.19
CA MET A 50 -13.98 -5.62 1.99
C MET A 50 -14.90 -5.41 3.20
N GLU A 51 -15.45 -6.49 3.76
CA GLU A 51 -16.34 -6.41 4.93
C GLU A 51 -15.58 -6.04 6.21
N THR A 52 -14.50 -6.78 6.50
CA THR A 52 -13.82 -6.69 7.80
C THR A 52 -12.85 -5.51 7.90
N MET A 53 -12.34 -5.01 6.78
CA MET A 53 -11.37 -3.91 6.76
C MET A 53 -11.97 -2.62 6.19
N ILE A 54 -12.56 -2.69 4.98
CA ILE A 54 -12.96 -1.46 4.29
C ILE A 54 -14.27 -0.90 4.85
N ARG A 55 -15.33 -1.71 4.95
CA ARG A 55 -16.64 -1.28 5.46
C ARG A 55 -16.62 -1.00 6.96
N SER A 56 -15.77 -1.70 7.71
CA SER A 56 -15.57 -1.45 9.14
C SER A 56 -14.79 -0.18 9.47
N GLY A 57 -14.12 0.42 8.46
CA GLY A 57 -13.25 1.58 8.65
C GLY A 57 -11.92 1.28 9.37
N LEU A 58 -11.49 0.00 9.38
CA LEU A 58 -10.17 -0.41 9.86
C LEU A 58 -9.11 -0.36 8.75
N GLY A 59 -9.53 -0.08 7.52
CA GLY A 59 -8.64 0.09 6.38
C GLY A 59 -9.27 0.95 5.30
N TYR A 60 -8.44 1.42 4.40
CA TYR A 60 -8.79 2.21 3.22
C TYR A 60 -8.04 1.65 2.02
N GLN A 61 -8.72 1.48 0.91
CA GLN A 61 -8.09 0.97 -0.30
C GLN A 61 -8.53 1.78 -1.50
N PHE A 62 -7.57 2.05 -2.39
CA PHE A 62 -7.78 2.86 -3.57
C PHE A 62 -7.24 2.13 -4.81
N ILE A 63 -8.00 2.20 -5.88
CA ILE A 63 -7.51 1.88 -7.21
C ILE A 63 -6.73 3.08 -7.73
N VAL A 64 -5.53 2.84 -8.19
CA VAL A 64 -4.68 3.84 -8.86
C VAL A 64 -5.04 3.84 -10.33
N CYS A 65 -5.50 4.97 -10.84
CA CYS A 65 -5.83 5.15 -12.25
C CYS A 65 -4.91 6.19 -12.88
N ARG A 66 -4.48 5.96 -14.09
CA ARG A 66 -3.72 6.91 -14.89
C ARG A 66 -4.66 8.01 -15.39
N ILE A 67 -4.23 9.28 -15.30
CA ILE A 67 -5.07 10.43 -15.69
C ILE A 67 -5.30 10.47 -17.22
N GLU A 68 -4.28 10.07 -17.99
CA GLU A 68 -4.27 10.17 -19.45
C GLU A 68 -5.42 9.39 -20.13
N ASP A 69 -5.75 8.21 -19.60
CA ASP A 69 -6.67 7.27 -20.25
C ASP A 69 -7.64 6.57 -19.28
N ASP A 70 -7.69 7.02 -18.03
CA ASP A 70 -8.53 6.45 -16.97
C ASP A 70 -8.21 4.97 -16.63
N MET A 71 -7.12 4.41 -17.16
CA MET A 71 -6.77 3.00 -16.98
C MET A 71 -6.33 2.72 -15.54
N PRO A 72 -6.89 1.69 -14.89
CA PRO A 72 -6.41 1.23 -13.60
C PRO A 72 -5.07 0.54 -13.76
N VAL A 73 -4.07 0.99 -13.00
CA VAL A 73 -2.66 0.55 -13.11
C VAL A 73 -2.10 -0.06 -11.83
N GLY A 74 -2.83 -0.01 -10.75
CA GLY A 74 -2.40 -0.56 -9.47
C GLY A 74 -3.37 -0.28 -8.34
N CYS A 75 -2.89 -0.54 -7.15
CA CYS A 75 -3.66 -0.36 -5.93
C CYS A 75 -2.76 0.13 -4.80
N THR A 76 -3.30 1.03 -3.98
CA THR A 76 -2.68 1.42 -2.70
C THR A 76 -3.70 1.22 -1.58
N TYR A 77 -3.21 0.92 -0.38
CA TYR A 77 -4.06 0.70 0.77
C TYR A 77 -3.40 1.13 2.07
N LEU A 78 -4.26 1.47 3.01
CA LEU A 78 -3.97 1.67 4.42
C LEU A 78 -4.76 0.61 5.18
N ARG A 79 -4.12 -0.15 6.07
CA ARG A 79 -4.76 -1.25 6.80
C ARG A 79 -4.34 -1.29 8.26
N ASP A 80 -5.04 -2.09 9.04
CA ASP A 80 -4.74 -2.33 10.43
C ASP A 80 -4.68 -1.01 11.23
N TYR A 81 -5.71 -0.15 11.02
CA TYR A 81 -5.78 1.14 11.69
C TYR A 81 -5.93 0.97 13.20
N ASP A 82 -4.83 1.16 13.89
CA ASP A 82 -4.76 1.25 15.34
C ASP A 82 -5.15 2.67 15.77
N ARG A 83 -6.40 2.84 16.17
CA ARG A 83 -6.96 4.14 16.54
C ARG A 83 -6.40 4.65 17.87
N GLU A 84 -6.06 3.75 18.80
CA GLU A 84 -5.51 4.08 20.12
C GLU A 84 -4.11 4.68 19.97
N ASN A 85 -3.25 4.04 19.18
CA ASN A 85 -1.89 4.52 18.94
C ASN A 85 -1.78 5.44 17.71
N SER A 86 -2.90 5.73 17.04
CA SER A 86 -2.98 6.61 15.87
C SER A 86 -1.98 6.24 14.77
N LYS A 87 -1.88 4.95 14.42
CA LYS A 87 -0.98 4.43 13.41
C LYS A 87 -1.68 3.50 12.43
N ILE A 88 -1.15 3.42 11.20
CA ILE A 88 -1.74 2.62 10.12
C ILE A 88 -0.65 2.07 9.20
N GLU A 89 -0.81 0.85 8.68
CA GLU A 89 0.11 0.25 7.73
C GLU A 89 -0.23 0.64 6.30
N TYR A 90 0.78 1.09 5.56
CA TYR A 90 0.70 1.40 4.14
C TYR A 90 1.17 0.24 3.28
N GLY A 91 0.50 0.02 2.15
CA GLY A 91 0.96 -0.87 1.10
C GLY A 91 0.55 -0.39 -0.28
N VAL A 92 1.32 -0.83 -1.29
CA VAL A 92 1.10 -0.49 -2.71
C VAL A 92 1.55 -1.64 -3.59
N PHE A 93 0.89 -1.82 -4.72
CA PHE A 93 1.39 -2.61 -5.83
C PHE A 93 0.94 -2.01 -7.17
N LEU A 94 1.77 -2.20 -8.18
CA LEU A 94 1.46 -1.84 -9.56
C LEU A 94 1.14 -3.13 -10.32
N GLY A 95 -0.06 -3.20 -10.87
CA GLY A 95 -0.56 -4.34 -11.65
C GLY A 95 -0.18 -4.26 -13.13
N SER A 96 0.35 -3.11 -13.58
CA SER A 96 0.76 -2.87 -14.96
C SER A 96 2.26 -2.60 -15.03
N GLU A 97 2.97 -3.27 -15.95
CA GLU A 97 4.42 -3.13 -16.11
C GLU A 97 4.80 -1.78 -16.76
N ASP A 98 3.95 -1.23 -17.60
CA ASP A 98 4.21 0.00 -18.36
C ASP A 98 4.33 1.26 -17.50
N VAL A 99 3.94 1.18 -16.23
CA VAL A 99 4.04 2.29 -15.27
C VAL A 99 5.24 2.20 -14.34
N LYS A 100 5.98 1.09 -14.35
CA LYS A 100 7.15 0.92 -13.51
C LYS A 100 8.30 1.86 -13.93
N GLY A 101 9.09 2.33 -12.96
CA GLY A 101 10.27 3.17 -13.21
C GLY A 101 9.98 4.64 -13.55
N LYS A 102 8.70 5.05 -13.66
CA LYS A 102 8.29 6.43 -14.03
C LYS A 102 8.04 7.36 -12.85
N GLY A 103 8.43 6.98 -11.64
CA GLY A 103 8.19 7.78 -10.43
C GLY A 103 6.76 7.69 -9.87
N ILE A 104 5.87 6.95 -10.52
CA ILE A 104 4.46 6.81 -10.14
C ILE A 104 4.30 6.26 -8.72
N GLY A 105 5.15 5.33 -8.30
CA GLY A 105 5.12 4.80 -6.92
C GLY A 105 5.34 5.87 -5.85
N THR A 106 6.22 6.84 -6.10
CA THR A 106 6.45 7.96 -5.19
C THR A 106 5.26 8.93 -5.17
N GLU A 107 4.63 9.16 -6.32
CA GLU A 107 3.42 9.98 -6.41
C GLU A 107 2.25 9.33 -5.64
N ILE A 108 2.00 8.02 -5.85
CA ILE A 108 0.98 7.26 -5.13
C ILE A 108 1.21 7.34 -3.62
N LEU A 109 2.46 7.14 -3.18
CA LEU A 109 2.85 7.24 -1.78
C LEU A 109 2.50 8.62 -1.21
N GLY A 110 2.88 9.70 -1.93
CA GLY A 110 2.57 11.07 -1.53
C GLY A 110 1.07 11.32 -1.34
N LEU A 111 0.25 10.94 -2.33
CA LEU A 111 -1.21 11.09 -2.28
C LEU A 111 -1.84 10.29 -1.13
N THR A 112 -1.34 9.07 -0.90
CA THR A 112 -1.85 8.22 0.19
C THR A 112 -1.45 8.76 1.56
N LEU A 113 -0.24 9.29 1.70
CA LEU A 113 0.21 9.96 2.92
C LEU A 113 -0.57 11.23 3.22
N GLU A 114 -0.87 12.03 2.19
CA GLU A 114 -1.72 13.21 2.33
C GLU A 114 -3.10 12.83 2.89
N PHE A 115 -3.70 11.77 2.37
CA PHE A 115 -4.95 11.23 2.91
C PHE A 115 -4.79 10.77 4.37
N ALA A 116 -3.75 9.99 4.67
CA ALA A 116 -3.52 9.46 6.01
C ALA A 116 -3.29 10.59 7.04
N PHE A 117 -2.47 11.58 6.70
CA PHE A 117 -2.12 12.65 7.62
C PHE A 117 -3.19 13.74 7.71
N ASN A 118 -3.76 14.16 6.59
CA ASN A 118 -4.68 15.31 6.57
C ASN A 118 -6.16 14.93 6.77
N LYS A 119 -6.58 13.72 6.32
CA LYS A 119 -7.98 13.27 6.46
C LYS A 119 -8.20 12.37 7.66
N LEU A 120 -7.27 11.41 7.91
CA LEU A 120 -7.37 10.50 9.05
C LEU A 120 -6.66 11.05 10.28
N ASN A 121 -5.80 12.06 10.12
CA ASN A 121 -5.01 12.69 11.18
C ASN A 121 -4.20 11.67 12.00
N VAL A 122 -3.67 10.62 11.32
CA VAL A 122 -2.85 9.63 12.01
C VAL A 122 -1.51 10.21 12.41
N HIS A 123 -0.96 9.73 13.53
CA HIS A 123 0.37 10.11 13.99
C HIS A 123 1.48 9.45 13.18
N LYS A 124 1.28 8.17 12.80
CA LYS A 124 2.32 7.36 12.17
C LYS A 124 1.77 6.51 11.03
N VAL A 125 2.43 6.57 9.89
CA VAL A 125 2.24 5.60 8.80
C VAL A 125 3.49 4.71 8.74
N PHE A 126 3.31 3.39 8.77
CA PHE A 126 4.40 2.44 8.66
C PHE A 126 4.22 1.50 7.47
N ALA A 127 5.29 0.86 7.06
CA ALA A 127 5.29 -0.12 5.98
C ALA A 127 6.30 -1.23 6.26
N ARG A 128 6.03 -2.41 5.75
CA ARG A 128 6.93 -3.57 5.76
C ARG A 128 7.28 -3.96 4.33
N ALA A 129 8.55 -4.18 4.06
CA ALA A 129 9.02 -4.66 2.77
C ALA A 129 10.07 -5.76 2.96
N PHE A 130 10.13 -6.69 2.01
CA PHE A 130 11.28 -7.60 1.96
C PHE A 130 12.56 -6.78 1.85
N ALA A 131 13.59 -7.15 2.61
CA ALA A 131 14.84 -6.40 2.69
C ALA A 131 15.58 -6.36 1.34
N ASP A 132 15.40 -7.38 0.51
CA ASP A 132 15.96 -7.50 -0.85
C ASP A 132 15.10 -6.79 -1.93
N ASN A 133 13.92 -6.28 -1.59
CA ASN A 133 13.12 -5.44 -2.48
C ASN A 133 13.64 -3.99 -2.49
N ALA A 134 14.82 -3.80 -3.09
CA ALA A 134 15.50 -2.51 -3.13
C ALA A 134 14.64 -1.38 -3.73
N ALA A 135 13.78 -1.70 -4.71
CA ALA A 135 12.90 -0.73 -5.34
C ALA A 135 11.86 -0.18 -4.35
N SER A 136 11.22 -1.07 -3.57
CA SER A 136 10.26 -0.69 -2.54
C SER A 136 10.92 0.12 -1.44
N VAL A 137 12.02 -0.38 -0.87
CA VAL A 137 12.78 0.31 0.20
C VAL A 137 13.22 1.71 -0.25
N THR A 138 13.78 1.82 -1.47
CA THR A 138 14.20 3.12 -2.03
C THR A 138 13.01 4.07 -2.20
N SER A 139 11.86 3.58 -2.66
CA SER A 139 10.64 4.39 -2.82
C SER A 139 10.17 4.96 -1.49
N PHE A 140 10.17 4.16 -0.42
CA PHE A 140 9.83 4.61 0.92
C PHE A 140 10.79 5.68 1.45
N LEU A 141 12.11 5.45 1.31
CA LEU A 141 13.13 6.43 1.75
C LEU A 141 12.97 7.76 0.99
N LYS A 142 12.73 7.74 -0.33
CA LYS A 142 12.44 8.94 -1.12
C LYS A 142 11.13 9.62 -0.69
N GLY A 143 10.16 8.86 -0.20
CA GLY A 143 8.91 9.38 0.39
C GLY A 143 9.06 9.94 1.79
N GLY A 144 10.28 9.95 2.36
CA GLY A 144 10.59 10.48 3.68
C GLY A 144 10.24 9.52 4.82
N PHE A 145 10.20 8.22 4.55
CA PHE A 145 10.19 7.19 5.60
C PHE A 145 11.60 6.98 6.13
N GLU A 146 11.69 6.59 7.38
CA GLU A 146 12.91 6.17 8.05
C GLU A 146 12.86 4.68 8.35
N LYS A 147 14.02 4.00 8.31
CA LYS A 147 14.11 2.60 8.74
C LYS A 147 14.09 2.56 10.27
N GLU A 148 13.10 1.87 10.84
CA GLU A 148 12.99 1.69 12.29
C GLU A 148 13.49 0.32 12.74
N ALA A 149 13.40 -0.72 11.89
CA ALA A 149 13.92 -2.04 12.23
C ALA A 149 14.31 -2.84 10.99
N TYR A 150 15.25 -3.78 11.20
CA TYR A 150 15.59 -4.88 10.31
C TYR A 150 15.31 -6.19 11.03
N LEU A 151 14.35 -6.95 10.51
CA LEU A 151 13.87 -8.18 11.12
C LEU A 151 14.43 -9.36 10.31
N LYS A 152 15.42 -10.03 10.89
CA LYS A 152 16.09 -11.16 10.24
C LYS A 152 15.22 -12.41 10.33
N ASP A 153 15.17 -13.19 9.24
CA ASP A 153 14.42 -14.45 9.15
C ASP A 153 12.95 -14.33 9.59
N GLU A 154 12.33 -13.18 9.31
CA GLU A 154 11.01 -12.80 9.85
C GLU A 154 9.85 -13.60 9.24
N VAL A 155 9.96 -13.98 7.96
CA VAL A 155 8.88 -14.68 7.27
C VAL A 155 9.41 -15.85 6.45
N PHE A 156 8.66 -16.97 6.48
CA PHE A 156 8.95 -18.14 5.65
C PHE A 156 8.11 -18.08 4.38
N VAL A 157 8.77 -17.92 3.23
CA VAL A 157 8.13 -17.72 1.93
C VAL A 157 8.82 -18.61 0.88
N ASN A 158 8.03 -19.41 0.17
CA ASN A 158 8.50 -20.26 -0.92
C ASN A 158 9.69 -21.19 -0.55
N GLY A 159 9.72 -21.68 0.69
CA GLY A 159 10.73 -22.62 1.16
C GLY A 159 11.97 -21.97 1.79
N GLU A 160 12.01 -20.66 1.95
CA GLU A 160 13.12 -19.92 2.56
C GLU A 160 12.64 -18.87 3.57
N TYR A 161 13.48 -18.55 4.55
CA TYR A 161 13.28 -17.41 5.44
C TYR A 161 13.74 -16.14 4.76
N ARG A 162 12.95 -15.08 4.90
CA ARG A 162 13.26 -13.77 4.33
C ARG A 162 13.20 -12.67 5.38
N ASP A 163 14.11 -11.74 5.23
CA ASP A 163 14.23 -10.58 6.10
C ASP A 163 13.23 -9.50 5.72
N ILE A 164 12.76 -8.76 6.72
CA ILE A 164 11.86 -7.63 6.56
C ILE A 164 12.52 -6.34 7.06
N VAL A 165 12.39 -5.29 6.27
CA VAL A 165 12.66 -3.92 6.73
C VAL A 165 11.34 -3.29 7.15
N PHE A 166 11.31 -2.76 8.36
CA PHE A 166 10.22 -1.95 8.87
C PHE A 166 10.59 -0.48 8.70
N LEU A 167 9.73 0.26 8.01
CA LEU A 167 9.92 1.69 7.74
C LEU A 167 8.71 2.46 8.24
N ALA A 168 8.92 3.69 8.69
CA ALA A 168 7.82 4.53 9.13
C ALA A 168 8.05 6.01 8.83
N LYS A 169 6.94 6.75 8.81
CA LYS A 169 6.92 8.21 8.72
C LYS A 169 5.97 8.77 9.75
N ILE A 170 6.47 9.69 10.55
CA ILE A 170 5.66 10.45 11.51
C ILE A 170 4.98 11.61 10.79
N ASN A 171 3.76 11.92 11.19
CA ASN A 171 3.04 13.07 10.68
C ASN A 171 3.79 14.36 11.05
N PRO A 172 4.26 15.14 10.08
CA PRO A 172 5.00 16.38 10.36
C PRO A 172 4.25 17.35 11.28
N ALA A 173 2.92 17.39 11.17
CA ALA A 173 2.08 18.26 12.03
C ALA A 173 2.06 17.84 13.51
N HIS A 174 2.59 16.65 13.85
CA HIS A 174 2.64 16.11 15.21
C HIS A 174 4.03 16.10 15.82
N ILE A 175 5.06 16.57 15.11
CA ILE A 175 6.46 16.59 15.58
C ILE A 175 6.73 17.83 16.45
N GLU A 176 5.96 18.88 16.30
CA GLU A 176 6.16 20.17 16.99
C GLU A 176 5.41 20.29 18.34
N LYS A 177 5.22 19.17 19.05
CA LYS A 177 4.57 19.21 20.37
C LYS A 177 5.51 18.83 21.48
#